data_29b8bcfebc123cde6678bb2dd66e7714
#
_entry.id   29b8bcfebc123cde6678bb2dd66e7714
#
_cell.length_a   1.000
_cell.length_b   1.000
_cell.length_c   1.000
_cell.angle_alpha   90.00
_cell.angle_beta   90.00
_cell.angle_gamma   90.00
#
_symmetry.space_group_name_H-M   'P 1'
#
loop_
_entity.id
_entity.type
_entity.pdbx_description
1 polymer ?
#
loop_
_entity_poly.entity_id
_entity_poly.type
_entity_poly.pdbx_seq_one_letter_code
_entity_poly.pdbx_strand_id
1 'polypeptide(L)'
;DELFTNEVRKKGKYISERVQKIIKTYGEGNFSSRGRGMFQGLNCVNGDLANKITKLSFKKGLMIETSGADDHVIKFLCPLTISDQNLKKGIDILEDAIKAVCASTNNFDEEVDYFHNDYEVES
;
A
#
# COMPACT_ATOMS: atom_id res chain seq x y z
N ASP A 1 16.77 -19.78 -13.20
CA ASP A 1 17.87 -20.27 -12.37
C ASP A 1 17.39 -20.38 -10.93
N GLU A 2 17.88 -21.39 -10.23
CA GLU A 2 17.44 -21.71 -8.87
C GLU A 2 17.67 -20.59 -7.86
N LEU A 3 18.82 -19.94 -7.96
CA LEU A 3 19.13 -18.83 -7.05
C LEU A 3 18.17 -17.68 -7.24
N PHE A 4 17.87 -17.34 -8.49
CA PHE A 4 16.93 -16.28 -8.79
C PHE A 4 15.53 -16.64 -8.32
N THR A 5 15.11 -17.87 -8.56
CA THR A 5 13.79 -18.36 -8.13
C THR A 5 13.64 -18.29 -6.61
N ASN A 6 14.69 -18.69 -5.87
CA ASN A 6 14.68 -18.64 -4.42
C ASN A 6 14.60 -17.21 -3.89
N GLU A 7 15.30 -16.29 -4.53
CA GLU A 7 15.25 -14.87 -4.14
C GLU A 7 13.86 -14.30 -4.36
N VAL A 8 13.23 -14.64 -5.48
CA VAL A 8 11.86 -14.18 -5.79
C VAL A 8 10.88 -14.74 -4.76
N ARG A 9 11.04 -16.02 -4.37
CA ARG A 9 10.16 -16.63 -3.35
C ARG A 9 10.31 -15.94 -2.00
N LYS A 10 11.53 -15.65 -1.61
CA LYS A 10 11.78 -14.97 -0.32
C LYS A 10 11.14 -13.60 -0.31
N LYS A 11 11.27 -12.86 -1.39
CA LYS A 11 10.68 -11.53 -1.50
C LYS A 11 9.16 -11.60 -1.48
N GLY A 12 8.59 -12.56 -2.21
CA GLY A 12 7.14 -12.77 -2.20
C GLY A 12 6.62 -13.11 -0.83
N LYS A 13 7.33 -13.98 -0.10
CA LYS A 13 6.97 -14.34 1.27
C LYS A 13 7.03 -13.11 2.19
N TYR A 14 8.07 -12.31 2.05
CA TYR A 14 8.22 -11.10 2.83
C TYR A 14 7.06 -10.12 2.58
N ILE A 15 6.72 -9.91 1.31
CA ILE A 15 5.59 -9.04 0.94
C ILE A 15 4.30 -9.56 1.57
N SER A 16 4.06 -10.88 1.47
CA SER A 16 2.86 -11.50 2.03
C SER A 16 2.77 -11.28 3.54
N GLU A 17 3.87 -11.49 4.24
CA GLU A 17 3.91 -11.31 5.69
C GLU A 17 3.63 -9.85 6.07
N ARG A 18 4.22 -8.90 5.33
CA ARG A 18 4.00 -7.48 5.60
C ARG A 18 2.56 -7.07 5.31
N VAL A 19 1.99 -7.55 4.20
CA VAL A 19 0.60 -7.26 3.82
C VAL A 19 -0.36 -7.80 4.88
N GLN A 20 -0.16 -9.05 5.33
CA GLN A 20 -1.01 -9.65 6.36
C GLN A 20 -0.91 -8.88 7.67
N LYS A 21 0.27 -8.44 8.04
CA LYS A 21 0.47 -7.64 9.24
C LYS A 21 -0.25 -6.30 9.15
N ILE A 22 -0.20 -5.66 7.99
CA ILE A 22 -0.90 -4.40 7.75
C ILE A 22 -2.41 -4.59 7.91
N ILE A 23 -2.96 -5.63 7.29
CA ILE A 23 -4.39 -5.94 7.39
C ILE A 23 -4.79 -6.14 8.85
N LYS A 24 -4.02 -6.92 9.56
CA LYS A 24 -4.30 -7.22 10.96
C LYS A 24 -4.21 -5.99 11.86
N THR A 25 -3.25 -5.12 11.58
CA THR A 25 -3.00 -3.93 12.40
C THR A 25 -4.02 -2.83 12.14
N TYR A 26 -4.37 -2.60 10.87
CA TYR A 26 -5.17 -1.44 10.48
C TYR A 26 -6.62 -1.75 10.15
N GLY A 27 -7.02 -3.00 10.28
CA GLY A 27 -8.42 -3.35 10.23
C GLY A 27 -8.82 -4.26 9.08
N GLU A 28 -9.29 -5.44 9.44
CA GLU A 28 -9.76 -6.42 8.46
C GLU A 28 -11.01 -5.96 7.72
N GLY A 29 -11.78 -5.04 8.30
CA GLY A 29 -12.96 -4.50 7.65
C GLY A 29 -12.62 -3.54 6.51
N ASN A 30 -11.41 -3.00 6.50
CA ASN A 30 -10.98 -2.01 5.50
C ASN A 30 -10.09 -2.60 4.43
N PHE A 31 -9.39 -3.69 4.73
CA PHE A 31 -8.36 -4.23 3.84
C PHE A 31 -8.44 -5.74 3.74
N SER A 32 -8.06 -6.26 2.57
CA SER A 32 -7.84 -7.68 2.36
C SER A 32 -6.72 -7.85 1.35
N SER A 33 -6.07 -9.01 1.36
CA SER A 33 -4.97 -9.26 0.43
C SER A 33 -5.46 -9.81 -0.89
N ARG A 34 -4.66 -9.59 -1.94
CA ARG A 34 -4.95 -10.05 -3.27
C ARG A 34 -3.64 -10.37 -4.00
N GLY A 35 -3.64 -11.41 -4.82
CA GLY A 35 -2.48 -11.77 -5.62
C GLY A 35 -1.55 -12.74 -4.95
N ARG A 36 -0.40 -12.99 -5.60
CA ARG A 36 0.58 -13.97 -5.14
C ARG A 36 2.00 -13.48 -5.38
N GLY A 37 2.91 -13.98 -4.54
CA GLY A 37 4.33 -13.72 -4.70
C GLY A 37 4.62 -12.24 -4.68
N MET A 38 5.37 -11.77 -5.66
CA MET A 38 5.73 -10.36 -5.76
C MET A 38 4.67 -9.51 -6.47
N PHE A 39 3.59 -10.14 -6.92
CA PHE A 39 2.49 -9.44 -7.61
C PHE A 39 1.27 -9.34 -6.70
N GLN A 40 1.48 -8.79 -5.53
CA GLN A 40 0.43 -8.69 -4.54
C GLN A 40 -0.21 -7.32 -4.52
N GLY A 41 -1.48 -7.30 -4.18
CA GLY A 41 -2.23 -6.08 -4.02
C GLY A 41 -2.95 -6.06 -2.69
N LEU A 42 -3.39 -4.88 -2.32
CA LEU A 42 -4.18 -4.66 -1.12
C LEU A 42 -5.54 -4.14 -1.56
N ASN A 43 -6.58 -4.95 -1.33
CA ASN A 43 -7.94 -4.50 -1.56
C ASN A 43 -8.33 -3.54 -0.44
N CYS A 44 -8.82 -2.37 -0.81
CA CYS A 44 -9.38 -1.43 0.15
C CYS A 44 -10.89 -1.51 0.10
N VAL A 45 -11.55 -1.07 1.16
CA VAL A 45 -13.01 -1.13 1.24
C VAL A 45 -13.68 -0.31 0.14
N ASN A 46 -13.02 0.74 -0.33
CA ASN A 46 -13.51 1.54 -1.46
C ASN A 46 -12.35 2.29 -2.12
N GLY A 47 -12.65 2.91 -3.27
CA GLY A 47 -11.65 3.64 -4.04
C GLY A 47 -11.17 4.92 -3.36
N ASP A 48 -11.99 5.54 -2.53
CA ASP A 48 -11.61 6.74 -1.82
C ASP A 48 -10.45 6.47 -0.86
N LEU A 49 -10.54 5.38 -0.10
CA LEU A 49 -9.48 4.97 0.81
C LEU A 49 -8.19 4.66 0.03
N ALA A 50 -8.31 3.88 -1.06
CA ALA A 50 -7.16 3.54 -1.89
C ALA A 50 -6.51 4.78 -2.48
N ASN A 51 -7.31 5.74 -2.93
CA ASN A 51 -6.81 6.97 -3.51
C ASN A 51 -6.02 7.81 -2.50
N LYS A 52 -6.52 7.92 -1.28
CA LYS A 52 -5.84 8.66 -0.23
C LYS A 52 -4.48 8.03 0.10
N ILE A 53 -4.45 6.71 0.21
CA ILE A 53 -3.21 5.99 0.49
C ILE A 53 -2.21 6.17 -0.66
N THR A 54 -2.69 6.06 -1.89
CA THR A 54 -1.84 6.20 -3.07
C THR A 54 -1.22 7.59 -3.16
N LYS A 55 -1.99 8.62 -2.93
CA LYS A 55 -1.50 9.99 -2.99
C LYS A 55 -0.47 10.27 -1.89
N LEU A 56 -0.75 9.81 -0.68
CA LEU A 56 0.19 10.00 0.42
C LEU A 56 1.47 9.20 0.22
N SER A 57 1.37 7.99 -0.33
CA SER A 57 2.54 7.18 -0.67
C SER A 57 3.42 7.90 -1.69
N PHE A 58 2.80 8.50 -2.69
CA PHE A 58 3.51 9.25 -3.71
C PHE A 58 4.28 10.43 -3.10
N LYS A 59 3.68 11.16 -2.18
CA LYS A 59 4.35 12.23 -1.46
C LYS A 59 5.57 11.75 -0.69
N LYS A 60 5.50 10.54 -0.18
CA LYS A 60 6.59 9.93 0.57
C LYS A 60 7.63 9.26 -0.33
N GLY A 61 7.44 9.32 -1.64
CA GLY A 61 8.40 8.81 -2.61
C GLY A 61 8.12 7.43 -3.16
N LEU A 62 6.94 6.88 -2.92
CA LEU A 62 6.55 5.58 -3.44
C LEU A 62 5.45 5.71 -4.48
N MET A 63 5.73 5.23 -5.69
CA MET A 63 4.73 5.21 -6.75
C MET A 63 4.04 3.85 -6.76
N ILE A 64 2.73 3.85 -6.57
CA ILE A 64 1.90 2.66 -6.62
C ILE A 64 0.69 2.95 -7.49
N GLU A 65 0.07 1.89 -7.99
CA GLU A 65 -1.09 2.02 -8.88
C GLU A 65 -2.33 1.46 -8.23
N THR A 66 -3.47 1.97 -8.66
CA THR A 66 -4.76 1.42 -8.25
C THR A 66 -5.39 0.69 -9.43
N SER A 67 -6.26 -0.25 -9.13
CA SER A 67 -7.03 -0.99 -10.13
C SER A 67 -8.34 -1.45 -9.52
N GLY A 68 -9.12 -2.20 -10.30
CA GLY A 68 -10.44 -2.66 -9.88
C GLY A 68 -11.53 -1.72 -10.36
N ALA A 69 -12.79 -2.12 -10.20
CA ALA A 69 -13.94 -1.38 -10.72
C ALA A 69 -14.05 0.03 -10.13
N ASP A 70 -13.67 0.20 -8.86
CA ASP A 70 -13.71 1.49 -8.16
C ASP A 70 -12.32 2.01 -7.84
N ASP A 71 -11.29 1.53 -8.52
CA ASP A 71 -9.90 1.84 -8.22
C ASP A 71 -9.57 1.56 -6.75
N HIS A 72 -10.13 0.47 -6.22
CA HIS A 72 -10.02 0.12 -4.81
C HIS A 72 -8.89 -0.83 -4.47
N VAL A 73 -8.14 -1.30 -5.47
CA VAL A 73 -7.02 -2.22 -5.29
C VAL A 73 -5.71 -1.46 -5.43
N ILE A 74 -4.90 -1.48 -4.38
CA ILE A 74 -3.55 -0.91 -4.45
C ILE A 74 -2.61 -2.03 -4.89
N LYS A 75 -1.89 -1.81 -5.97
CA LYS A 75 -0.92 -2.77 -6.49
C LYS A 75 0.48 -2.36 -6.09
N PHE A 76 1.14 -3.21 -5.33
CA PHE A 76 2.53 -3.02 -5.00
C PHE A 76 3.38 -3.78 -6.02
N LEU A 77 3.76 -3.08 -7.09
CA LEU A 77 4.53 -3.65 -8.18
C LEU A 77 5.99 -3.24 -8.04
N CYS A 78 6.86 -4.23 -8.04
CA CYS A 78 8.29 -3.96 -7.98
C CYS A 78 9.04 -4.88 -8.93
N PRO A 79 10.23 -4.46 -9.40
CA PRO A 79 11.04 -5.34 -10.24
C PRO A 79 11.41 -6.61 -9.50
N LEU A 80 11.47 -7.74 -10.21
CA LEU A 80 11.87 -9.00 -9.61
C LEU A 80 13.30 -8.94 -9.05
N THR A 81 14.09 -8.01 -9.55
CA THR A 81 15.48 -7.83 -9.13
C THR A 81 15.66 -6.78 -8.04
N ILE A 82 14.58 -6.28 -7.47
CA ILE A 82 14.66 -5.26 -6.41
C ILE A 82 15.47 -5.81 -5.22
N SER A 83 16.30 -4.96 -4.62
CA SER A 83 17.06 -5.35 -3.44
C SER A 83 16.15 -5.49 -2.23
N ASP A 84 16.57 -6.30 -1.26
CA ASP A 84 15.81 -6.47 -0.02
C ASP A 84 15.64 -5.13 0.71
N GLN A 85 16.68 -4.32 0.69
CA GLN A 85 16.66 -3.01 1.33
C GLN A 85 15.62 -2.08 0.68
N ASN A 86 15.59 -2.04 -0.64
CA ASN A 86 14.63 -1.18 -1.35
C ASN A 86 13.21 -1.71 -1.22
N LEU A 87 13.04 -3.02 -1.20
CA LEU A 87 11.73 -3.63 -1.00
C LEU A 87 11.17 -3.27 0.39
N LYS A 88 11.99 -3.40 1.42
CA LYS A 88 11.61 -3.04 2.78
C LYS A 88 11.24 -1.56 2.85
N LYS A 89 12.05 -0.70 2.26
CA LYS A 89 11.83 0.74 2.26
C LYS A 89 10.50 1.10 1.59
N GLY A 90 10.20 0.48 0.46
CA GLY A 90 8.94 0.72 -0.25
C GLY A 90 7.73 0.30 0.57
N ILE A 91 7.80 -0.86 1.20
CA ILE A 91 6.69 -1.35 2.02
C ILE A 91 6.54 -0.51 3.28
N ASP A 92 7.65 -0.07 3.87
CA ASP A 92 7.60 0.82 5.03
C ASP A 92 6.88 2.14 4.69
N ILE A 93 7.13 2.69 3.51
CA ILE A 93 6.44 3.89 3.03
C ILE A 93 4.95 3.63 2.90
N LEU A 94 4.58 2.49 2.31
CA LEU A 94 3.17 2.12 2.15
C LEU A 94 2.49 1.98 3.51
N GLU A 95 3.14 1.30 4.44
CA GLU A 95 2.59 1.13 5.78
C GLU A 95 2.42 2.46 6.50
N ASP A 96 3.40 3.35 6.40
CA ASP A 96 3.31 4.69 7.00
C ASP A 96 2.14 5.49 6.41
N ALA A 97 1.93 5.38 5.11
CA ALA A 97 0.81 6.05 4.46
C ALA A 97 -0.53 5.50 4.95
N ILE A 98 -0.64 4.18 5.08
CA ILE A 98 -1.85 3.54 5.59
C ILE A 98 -2.12 3.96 7.02
N LYS A 99 -1.09 3.97 7.85
CA LYS A 99 -1.19 4.39 9.24
C LYS A 99 -1.71 5.82 9.34
N ALA A 100 -1.17 6.73 8.55
CA ALA A 100 -1.57 8.12 8.58
C ALA A 100 -3.02 8.30 8.11
N VAL A 101 -3.42 7.63 7.03
CA VAL A 101 -4.77 7.72 6.51
C VAL A 101 -5.79 7.14 7.51
N CYS A 102 -5.47 6.00 8.11
CA CYS A 102 -6.36 5.38 9.09
C CYS A 102 -6.50 6.22 10.34
N ALA A 103 -5.42 6.83 10.81
CA ALA A 103 -5.47 7.74 11.96
C ALA A 103 -6.33 8.97 11.66
N SER A 104 -6.19 9.51 10.47
CA SER A 104 -6.96 10.65 10.00
C SER A 104 -8.46 10.34 9.95
N THR A 105 -8.79 9.16 9.43
CA THR A 105 -10.19 8.71 9.37
C THR A 105 -10.81 8.58 10.76
N ASN A 106 -10.03 8.09 11.72
CA ASN A 106 -10.49 7.92 13.09
C ASN A 106 -10.60 9.25 13.84
N ASN A 107 -9.86 10.24 13.42
CA ASN A 107 -9.80 11.54 14.08
C ASN A 107 -10.77 12.56 13.54
N PHE A 108 -11.68 12.14 12.63
CA PHE A 108 -12.75 13.01 12.33
C PHE A 108 -12.64 13.83 11.05
N ASP A 109 -13.72 14.51 10.70
CA ASP A 109 -13.91 15.28 9.46
C ASP A 109 -12.85 16.32 9.22
N GLU A 110 -12.38 16.97 10.27
CA GLU A 110 -11.39 18.01 10.17
C GLU A 110 -10.09 17.53 9.53
N GLU A 111 -9.66 16.36 9.91
CA GLU A 111 -8.45 15.76 9.35
C GLU A 111 -8.66 15.29 7.92
N VAL A 112 -9.85 14.81 7.62
CA VAL A 112 -10.21 14.41 6.27
C VAL A 112 -10.20 15.63 5.36
N ASP A 113 -10.73 16.75 5.83
CA ASP A 113 -10.73 18.01 5.08
C ASP A 113 -9.31 18.51 4.85
N TYR A 114 -8.44 18.35 5.82
CA TYR A 114 -7.06 18.72 5.68
C TYR A 114 -6.40 17.95 4.52
N PHE A 115 -6.59 16.65 4.47
CA PHE A 115 -6.06 15.84 3.38
C PHE A 115 -6.64 16.26 2.04
N HIS A 116 -7.92 16.52 2.00
CA HIS A 116 -8.59 16.94 0.78
C HIS A 116 -8.01 18.26 0.27
N ASN A 117 -7.88 19.24 1.15
CA ASN A 117 -7.32 20.54 0.81
C ASN A 117 -5.87 20.45 0.34
N ASP A 118 -5.11 19.59 0.96
CA ASP A 118 -3.73 19.38 0.60
C ASP A 118 -3.60 18.84 -0.82
N TYR A 119 -4.47 17.91 -1.18
CA TYR A 119 -4.48 17.36 -2.53
C TYR A 119 -4.95 18.38 -3.56
N GLU A 120 -5.88 19.21 -3.22
CA GLU A 120 -6.37 20.26 -4.11
C GLU A 120 -5.28 21.28 -4.41
N VAL A 121 -4.51 21.63 -3.40
CA VAL A 121 -3.41 22.58 -3.56
C VAL A 121 -2.36 22.05 -4.51
N GLU A 122 -2.14 20.74 -4.50
CA GLU A 122 -1.14 20.10 -5.35
C GLU A 122 -1.63 19.82 -6.75
N SER A 123 -2.91 19.74 -6.94
CA SER A 123 -3.46 19.49 -8.27
C SER A 123 -3.62 20.77 -9.04
#